data_7350b867fbe07713b96a3b3fb7516ae8
#
_entry.id   7350b867fbe07713b96a3b3fb7516ae8
#
_cell.length_a   1.000
_cell.length_b   1.000
_cell.length_c   1.000
_cell.angle_alpha   90.00
_cell.angle_beta   90.00
_cell.angle_gamma   90.00
#
_symmetry.space_group_name_H-M   'P 1'
#
loop_
_entity.id
_entity.type
_entity.pdbx_description
1 polymer ?
#
loop_
_entity_poly.entity_id
_entity_poly.type
_entity_poly.pdbx_seq_one_letter_code
_entity_poly.pdbx_strand_id
1 'polypeptide(L)'
;MGVYDYIIKDQYDPETGDTYKALTCCNDDDMTDRCKVKDAEKVVWSVKATPAFNNEICILLRNGIQNGKINFLTQEQESEEYLIESYKGFQKLTPTEQSKLKMPYIQTTMAEYELVKLRHKILNGNIKVYETSGMRKDRYSSLAYSF
;
A
#
# COMPACT_ATOMS: atom_id res chain seq x y z
N MET A 1 -14.50 -2.23 14.37
CA MET A 1 -14.01 -0.85 14.16
C MET A 1 -13.07 -0.90 12.97
N GLY A 2 -13.32 -0.13 11.93
CA GLY A 2 -12.48 -0.10 10.71
C GLY A 2 -11.38 0.96 10.82
N VAL A 3 -10.41 0.95 9.89
CA VAL A 3 -9.34 1.95 9.82
C VAL A 3 -9.91 3.37 9.78
N TYR A 4 -10.99 3.58 9.04
CA TYR A 4 -11.64 4.89 8.93
C TYR A 4 -12.11 5.42 10.29
N ASP A 5 -12.69 4.57 11.14
CA ASP A 5 -13.14 4.96 12.49
C ASP A 5 -12.00 5.42 13.41
N TYR A 6 -10.79 5.03 13.07
CA TYR A 6 -9.58 5.45 13.77
C TYR A 6 -9.08 6.81 13.27
N ILE A 7 -8.92 6.98 11.95
CA ILE A 7 -8.32 8.19 11.37
C ILE A 7 -9.21 9.43 11.41
N ILE A 8 -10.53 9.30 11.64
CA ILE A 8 -11.46 10.43 11.81
C ILE A 8 -11.37 11.12 13.18
N LYS A 9 -10.38 10.80 13.98
CA LYS A 9 -10.10 11.38 15.30
C LYS A 9 -8.65 11.83 15.35
N ASP A 10 -8.38 12.89 16.12
CA ASP A 10 -6.98 13.24 16.43
C ASP A 10 -6.30 12.07 17.13
N GLN A 11 -5.08 11.75 16.71
CA GLN A 11 -4.29 10.64 17.24
C GLN A 11 -3.04 11.19 17.93
N TYR A 12 -2.77 10.73 19.12
CA TYR A 12 -1.55 11.05 19.85
C TYR A 12 -0.61 9.84 19.80
N ASP A 13 0.63 10.07 19.37
CA ASP A 13 1.68 9.07 19.38
C ASP A 13 2.55 9.26 20.64
N PRO A 14 2.49 8.33 21.60
CA PRO A 14 3.27 8.42 22.83
C PRO A 14 4.78 8.18 22.61
N GLU A 15 5.20 7.58 21.49
CA GLU A 15 6.62 7.32 21.21
C GLU A 15 7.32 8.56 20.69
N THR A 16 6.65 9.34 19.83
CA THR A 16 7.21 10.56 19.24
C THR A 16 6.76 11.83 19.96
N GLY A 17 5.64 11.79 20.69
CA GLY A 17 4.99 12.95 21.30
C GLY A 17 4.18 13.78 20.31
N ASP A 18 4.03 13.31 19.06
CA ASP A 18 3.31 14.03 18.02
C ASP A 18 1.80 13.81 18.11
N THR A 19 1.05 14.81 17.62
CA THR A 19 -0.39 14.71 17.44
C THR A 19 -0.74 14.79 15.97
N TYR A 20 -1.31 13.72 15.43
CA TYR A 20 -1.81 13.66 14.06
C TYR A 20 -3.26 14.09 14.02
N LYS A 21 -3.57 15.04 13.17
CA LYS A 21 -4.93 15.57 13.01
C LYS A 21 -5.85 14.56 12.35
N ALA A 22 -7.14 14.63 12.70
CA ALA A 22 -8.18 13.83 12.07
C ALA A 22 -8.22 14.07 10.57
N LEU A 23 -8.45 12.98 9.83
CA LEU A 23 -8.65 12.99 8.37
C LEU A 23 -10.09 12.61 8.06
N THR A 24 -10.68 13.21 7.02
CA THR A 24 -12.05 12.86 6.63
C THR A 24 -12.19 12.63 5.14
N CYS A 25 -13.32 12.05 4.75
CA CYS A 25 -13.63 11.71 3.36
C CYS A 25 -13.93 12.97 2.55
N CYS A 26 -13.50 12.98 1.27
CA CYS A 26 -13.72 14.12 0.36
C CYS A 26 -14.78 13.85 -0.72
N ASN A 27 -15.22 12.61 -0.92
CA ASN A 27 -16.11 12.20 -2.01
C ASN A 27 -17.35 11.40 -1.58
N ASP A 28 -17.61 11.29 -0.28
CA ASP A 28 -18.74 10.52 0.27
C ASP A 28 -19.24 11.24 1.52
N ASP A 29 -20.44 11.82 1.45
CA ASP A 29 -21.01 12.65 2.52
C ASP A 29 -21.32 11.80 3.77
N ASP A 30 -21.82 10.58 3.62
CA ASP A 30 -22.10 9.68 4.74
C ASP A 30 -20.82 9.36 5.52
N MET A 31 -19.71 9.18 4.80
CA MET A 31 -18.40 8.96 5.41
C MET A 31 -17.89 10.27 6.05
N THR A 32 -18.05 11.42 5.40
CA THR A 32 -17.65 12.71 5.92
C THR A 32 -18.35 13.02 7.24
N ASP A 33 -19.66 12.77 7.31
CA ASP A 33 -20.50 13.03 8.49
C ASP A 33 -20.15 12.18 9.72
N ARG A 34 -19.41 11.10 9.53
CA ARG A 34 -18.89 10.29 10.64
C ARG A 34 -17.75 10.99 11.38
N CYS A 35 -17.03 11.88 10.72
CA CYS A 35 -16.00 12.70 11.37
C CYS A 35 -16.65 13.88 12.09
N LYS A 36 -16.45 13.94 13.42
CA LYS A 36 -17.00 15.04 14.26
C LYS A 36 -15.97 16.13 14.55
N VAL A 37 -14.75 16.01 14.04
CA VAL A 37 -13.70 17.02 14.15
C VAL A 37 -13.91 18.06 13.05
N LYS A 38 -14.16 19.31 13.42
CA LYS A 38 -14.52 20.39 12.47
C LYS A 38 -13.41 20.74 11.49
N ASP A 39 -12.15 20.62 11.94
CA ASP A 39 -10.97 21.00 11.16
C ASP A 39 -10.26 19.79 10.54
N ALA A 40 -10.96 18.65 10.43
CA ALA A 40 -10.43 17.46 9.80
C ALA A 40 -10.12 17.69 8.32
N GLU A 41 -8.93 17.31 7.90
CA GLU A 41 -8.50 17.49 6.52
C GLU A 41 -9.20 16.48 5.59
N LYS A 42 -9.78 16.98 4.47
CA LYS A 42 -10.51 16.16 3.49
C LYS A 42 -9.52 15.53 2.48
N VAL A 43 -8.94 14.41 2.84
CA VAL A 43 -7.94 13.72 2.02
C VAL A 43 -8.27 12.24 1.76
N VAL A 44 -9.27 11.69 2.47
CA VAL A 44 -9.64 10.28 2.29
C VAL A 44 -10.60 10.15 1.12
N TRP A 45 -10.25 9.29 0.16
CA TRP A 45 -11.11 8.97 -0.97
C TRP A 45 -11.79 7.61 -0.75
N SER A 46 -13.12 7.62 -0.63
CA SER A 46 -13.92 6.40 -0.51
C SER A 46 -14.11 5.75 -1.89
N VAL A 47 -13.73 4.49 -2.01
CA VAL A 47 -13.84 3.74 -3.26
C VAL A 47 -14.72 2.51 -3.06
N LYS A 48 -15.75 2.38 -3.89
CA LYS A 48 -16.57 1.17 -3.93
C LYS A 48 -15.95 0.14 -4.87
N ALA A 49 -15.42 -0.93 -4.31
CA ALA A 49 -14.76 -2.03 -5.04
C ALA A 49 -15.77 -2.89 -5.83
N THR A 50 -16.33 -2.33 -6.92
CA THR A 50 -17.20 -3.08 -7.84
C THR A 50 -16.38 -4.01 -8.75
N PRO A 51 -16.99 -5.06 -9.35
CA PRO A 51 -16.30 -5.90 -10.33
C PRO A 51 -15.71 -5.12 -11.51
N ALA A 52 -16.43 -4.11 -12.03
CA ALA A 52 -15.95 -3.25 -13.11
C ALA A 52 -14.74 -2.40 -12.69
N PHE A 53 -14.82 -1.78 -11.53
CA PHE A 53 -13.68 -1.01 -10.97
C PHE A 53 -12.45 -1.89 -10.74
N ASN A 54 -12.63 -3.08 -10.13
CA ASN A 54 -11.53 -4.02 -9.92
C ASN A 54 -10.90 -4.51 -11.23
N ASN A 55 -11.70 -4.67 -12.29
CA ASN A 55 -11.21 -4.97 -13.63
C ASN A 55 -10.36 -3.82 -14.18
N GLU A 56 -10.84 -2.59 -14.07
CA GLU A 56 -10.15 -1.39 -14.55
C GLU A 56 -8.78 -1.21 -13.88
N ILE A 57 -8.73 -1.22 -12.54
CA ILE A 57 -7.47 -1.05 -11.80
C ILE A 57 -6.48 -2.19 -12.08
N CYS A 58 -6.96 -3.42 -12.30
CA CYS A 58 -6.11 -4.54 -12.70
C CYS A 58 -5.45 -4.29 -14.05
N ILE A 59 -6.20 -3.78 -15.02
CA ILE A 59 -5.70 -3.44 -16.37
C ILE A 59 -4.73 -2.27 -16.29
N LEU A 60 -5.07 -1.22 -15.53
CA LEU A 60 -4.21 -0.05 -15.34
C LEU A 60 -2.87 -0.43 -14.71
N LEU A 61 -2.90 -1.19 -13.62
CA LEU A 61 -1.69 -1.66 -12.95
C LEU A 61 -0.80 -2.49 -13.89
N ARG A 62 -1.39 -3.47 -14.60
CA ARG A 62 -0.64 -4.28 -15.57
C ARG A 62 0.02 -3.40 -16.64
N ASN A 63 -0.74 -2.47 -17.21
CA ASN A 63 -0.22 -1.57 -18.24
C ASN A 63 0.86 -0.64 -17.67
N GLY A 64 0.72 -0.18 -16.42
CA GLY A 64 1.72 0.62 -15.72
C GLY A 64 3.05 -0.13 -15.58
N ILE A 65 3.00 -1.40 -15.16
CA ILE A 65 4.19 -2.26 -15.05
C ILE A 65 4.82 -2.50 -16.44
N GLN A 66 4.00 -2.89 -17.43
CA GLN A 66 4.49 -3.19 -18.79
C GLN A 66 5.12 -1.99 -19.49
N ASN A 67 4.64 -0.79 -19.20
CA ASN A 67 5.15 0.46 -19.79
C ASN A 67 6.25 1.12 -18.92
N GLY A 68 6.78 0.45 -17.91
CA GLY A 68 7.85 0.95 -17.04
C GLY A 68 7.48 2.18 -16.22
N LYS A 69 6.17 2.40 -15.97
CA LYS A 69 5.70 3.48 -15.09
C LYS A 69 5.84 3.13 -13.60
N ILE A 70 6.00 1.86 -13.29
CA ILE A 70 6.24 1.35 -11.95
C ILE A 70 7.60 0.69 -11.95
N ASN A 71 8.51 1.23 -11.16
CA ASN A 71 9.83 0.67 -10.95
C ASN A 71 9.87 0.07 -9.52
N PHE A 72 10.15 -1.21 -9.46
CA PHE A 72 10.38 -1.88 -8.18
C PHE A 72 11.79 -1.60 -7.68
N LEU A 73 11.96 -1.64 -6.36
CA LEU A 73 13.29 -1.57 -5.77
C LEU A 73 14.08 -2.84 -6.10
N THR A 74 15.39 -2.77 -5.94
CA THR A 74 16.28 -3.94 -5.95
C THR A 74 15.74 -5.02 -5.01
N GLN A 75 15.89 -6.29 -5.41
CA GLN A 75 15.42 -7.43 -4.62
C GLN A 75 16.11 -7.53 -3.25
N GLU A 76 15.43 -8.15 -2.30
CA GLU A 76 15.94 -8.31 -0.94
C GLU A 76 17.36 -8.89 -0.88
N GLN A 77 17.66 -9.88 -1.73
CA GLN A 77 18.96 -10.55 -1.76
C GLN A 77 20.12 -9.61 -2.10
N GLU A 78 19.85 -8.59 -2.92
CA GLU A 78 20.85 -7.60 -3.37
C GLU A 78 20.79 -6.31 -2.53
N SER A 79 19.80 -6.18 -1.64
CA SER A 79 19.54 -4.96 -0.89
C SER A 79 20.69 -4.57 0.04
N GLU A 80 21.42 -5.52 0.60
CA GLU A 80 22.54 -5.27 1.49
C GLU A 80 23.71 -4.63 0.75
N GLU A 81 24.12 -5.18 -0.38
CA GLU A 81 25.15 -4.62 -1.24
C GLU A 81 24.78 -3.21 -1.68
N TYR A 82 23.57 -3.04 -2.18
CA TYR A 82 23.05 -1.74 -2.59
C TYR A 82 23.07 -0.71 -1.44
N LEU A 83 22.68 -1.10 -0.22
CA LEU A 83 22.68 -0.22 0.95
C LEU A 83 24.11 0.11 1.43
N ILE A 84 25.05 -0.82 1.31
CA ILE A 84 26.46 -0.56 1.62
C ILE A 84 27.03 0.52 0.68
N GLU A 85 26.69 0.45 -0.60
CA GLU A 85 27.16 1.39 -1.62
C GLU A 85 26.46 2.75 -1.53
N SER A 86 25.12 2.75 -1.36
CA SER A 86 24.29 3.96 -1.45
C SER A 86 24.12 4.71 -0.13
N TYR A 87 24.20 4.01 1.02
CA TYR A 87 23.97 4.60 2.34
C TYR A 87 25.28 4.66 3.14
N LYS A 88 25.88 5.84 3.17
CA LYS A 88 27.15 6.07 3.89
C LYS A 88 27.03 5.75 5.38
N GLY A 89 27.75 4.73 5.82
CA GLY A 89 27.77 4.32 7.23
C GLY A 89 26.79 3.19 7.56
N PHE A 90 26.13 2.58 6.58
CA PHE A 90 25.22 1.45 6.78
C PHE A 90 25.80 0.35 7.68
N GLN A 91 27.07 -0.02 7.44
CA GLN A 91 27.77 -1.05 8.23
C GLN A 91 28.01 -0.69 9.70
N LYS A 92 27.90 0.60 10.06
CA LYS A 92 28.07 1.08 11.44
C LYS A 92 26.76 1.14 12.23
N LEU A 93 25.64 0.94 11.55
CA LEU A 93 24.32 0.91 12.16
C LEU A 93 24.13 -0.34 13.00
N THR A 94 23.27 -0.23 14.00
CA THR A 94 22.83 -1.40 14.77
C THR A 94 22.03 -2.36 13.90
N PRO A 95 21.95 -3.66 14.22
CA PRO A 95 21.16 -4.64 13.48
C PRO A 95 19.70 -4.22 13.29
N THR A 96 19.12 -3.56 14.29
CA THR A 96 17.73 -3.05 14.24
C THR A 96 17.58 -1.93 13.20
N GLU A 97 18.52 -0.99 13.15
CA GLU A 97 18.49 0.09 12.15
C GLU A 97 18.74 -0.45 10.74
N GLN A 98 19.68 -1.38 10.57
CA GLN A 98 19.90 -2.05 9.29
C GLN A 98 18.63 -2.79 8.82
N SER A 99 17.95 -3.48 9.72
CA SER A 99 16.69 -4.17 9.39
C SER A 99 15.58 -3.19 8.97
N LYS A 100 15.48 -2.03 9.60
CA LYS A 100 14.53 -0.97 9.21
C LYS A 100 14.82 -0.46 7.79
N LEU A 101 16.09 -0.26 7.43
CA LEU A 101 16.47 0.19 6.08
C LEU A 101 16.27 -0.89 5.02
N LYS A 102 16.38 -2.17 5.35
CA LYS A 102 16.11 -3.29 4.46
C LYS A 102 14.61 -3.54 4.23
N MET A 103 13.75 -3.10 5.15
CA MET A 103 12.31 -3.39 5.11
C MET A 103 11.63 -3.03 3.78
N PRO A 104 11.87 -1.86 3.14
CA PRO A 104 11.28 -1.54 1.84
C PRO A 104 11.61 -2.55 0.75
N TYR A 105 12.83 -3.07 0.71
CA TYR A 105 13.28 -4.07 -0.26
C TYR A 105 12.60 -5.42 -0.03
N ILE A 106 12.49 -5.84 1.23
CA ILE A 106 11.75 -7.05 1.63
C ILE A 106 10.29 -6.93 1.18
N GLN A 107 9.63 -5.81 1.46
CA GLN A 107 8.23 -5.60 1.08
C GLN A 107 8.04 -5.57 -0.45
N THR A 108 8.98 -5.00 -1.19
CA THR A 108 8.97 -4.99 -2.66
C THR A 108 9.10 -6.40 -3.22
N THR A 109 10.09 -7.18 -2.77
CA THR A 109 10.29 -8.58 -3.18
C THR A 109 9.03 -9.42 -2.88
N MET A 110 8.42 -9.22 -1.71
CA MET A 110 7.16 -9.90 -1.37
C MET A 110 5.99 -9.46 -2.26
N ALA A 111 5.93 -8.19 -2.69
CA ALA A 111 4.91 -7.70 -3.61
C ALA A 111 5.09 -8.31 -5.01
N GLU A 112 6.31 -8.36 -5.54
CA GLU A 112 6.63 -9.02 -6.81
C GLU A 112 6.25 -10.49 -6.79
N TYR A 113 6.60 -11.20 -5.71
CA TYR A 113 6.27 -12.60 -5.53
C TYR A 113 4.76 -12.85 -5.47
N GLU A 114 4.02 -11.95 -4.83
CA GLU A 114 2.56 -11.97 -4.78
C GLU A 114 1.98 -11.76 -6.18
N LEU A 115 2.44 -10.73 -6.92
CA LEU A 115 1.99 -10.43 -8.29
C LEU A 115 2.16 -11.62 -9.24
N VAL A 116 3.32 -12.30 -9.19
CA VAL A 116 3.62 -13.45 -10.05
C VAL A 116 2.74 -14.66 -9.74
N LYS A 117 2.33 -14.84 -8.49
CA LYS A 117 1.54 -16.00 -8.04
C LYS A 117 0.04 -15.82 -8.13
N LEU A 118 -0.45 -14.61 -8.33
CA LEU A 118 -1.88 -14.35 -8.50
C LEU A 118 -2.43 -15.05 -9.74
N ARG A 119 -3.65 -15.49 -9.61
CA ARG A 119 -4.43 -16.07 -10.71
C ARG A 119 -5.56 -15.13 -11.08
N HIS A 120 -6.02 -15.25 -12.31
CA HIS A 120 -7.18 -14.49 -12.76
C HIS A 120 -8.16 -15.39 -13.51
N LYS A 121 -9.41 -14.97 -13.52
CA LYS A 121 -10.46 -15.53 -14.38
C LYS A 121 -11.35 -14.41 -14.89
N ILE A 122 -12.01 -14.65 -16.01
CA ILE A 122 -13.03 -13.72 -16.52
C ILE A 122 -14.38 -14.16 -15.98
N LEU A 123 -15.09 -13.23 -15.36
CA LEU A 123 -16.44 -13.43 -14.84
C LEU A 123 -17.32 -12.26 -15.29
N ASN A 124 -18.37 -12.56 -16.05
CA ASN A 124 -19.28 -11.55 -16.61
C ASN A 124 -18.54 -10.41 -17.33
N GLY A 125 -17.53 -10.76 -18.15
CA GLY A 125 -16.73 -9.81 -18.90
C GLY A 125 -15.65 -9.04 -18.10
N ASN A 126 -15.57 -9.25 -16.78
CA ASN A 126 -14.58 -8.59 -15.92
C ASN A 126 -13.49 -9.56 -15.47
N ILE A 127 -12.26 -9.08 -15.38
CA ILE A 127 -11.13 -9.80 -14.77
C ILE A 127 -11.36 -9.85 -13.26
N LYS A 128 -11.39 -11.04 -12.70
CA LYS A 128 -11.38 -11.27 -11.27
C LYS A 128 -10.04 -11.88 -10.88
N VAL A 129 -9.23 -11.12 -10.16
CA VAL A 129 -7.98 -11.62 -9.57
C VAL A 129 -8.28 -12.34 -8.26
N TYR A 130 -7.62 -13.48 -8.04
CA TYR A 130 -7.79 -14.27 -6.84
C TYR A 130 -6.48 -14.92 -6.39
N GLU A 131 -6.42 -15.22 -5.10
CA GLU A 131 -5.30 -15.89 -4.48
C GLU A 131 -5.32 -17.40 -4.74
N THR A 132 -4.15 -18.02 -4.78
CA THR A 132 -4.01 -19.46 -4.59
C THR A 132 -4.01 -19.81 -3.10
N SER A 133 -4.33 -21.06 -2.75
CA SER A 133 -4.40 -21.49 -1.35
C SER A 133 -3.14 -21.12 -0.57
N GLY A 134 -3.34 -20.53 0.63
CA GLY A 134 -2.26 -20.13 1.53
C GLY A 134 -1.57 -18.79 1.19
N MET A 135 -2.06 -18.07 0.17
CA MET A 135 -1.55 -16.75 -0.20
C MET A 135 -2.54 -15.63 0.13
N ARG A 136 -2.01 -14.43 0.24
CA ARG A 136 -2.79 -13.19 0.34
C ARG A 136 -2.52 -12.31 -0.88
N LYS A 137 -3.41 -11.36 -1.14
CA LYS A 137 -3.26 -10.36 -2.22
C LYS A 137 -3.29 -8.92 -1.68
N ASP A 138 -2.87 -8.75 -0.44
CA ASP A 138 -2.98 -7.46 0.23
C ASP A 138 -2.06 -6.41 -0.40
N ARG A 139 -0.83 -6.80 -0.77
CA ARG A 139 0.13 -5.92 -1.47
C ARG A 139 -0.31 -5.60 -2.88
N TYR A 140 -0.80 -6.61 -3.62
CA TYR A 140 -1.41 -6.37 -4.92
C TYR A 140 -2.56 -5.37 -4.82
N SER A 141 -3.47 -5.58 -3.86
CA SER A 141 -4.61 -4.68 -3.66
C SER A 141 -4.15 -3.27 -3.33
N SER A 142 -3.22 -3.10 -2.38
CA SER A 142 -2.65 -1.80 -2.04
C SER A 142 -2.04 -1.11 -3.26
N LEU A 143 -1.22 -1.82 -4.04
CA LEU A 143 -0.59 -1.27 -5.24
C LEU A 143 -1.63 -0.91 -6.31
N ALA A 144 -2.62 -1.77 -6.55
CA ALA A 144 -3.65 -1.55 -7.56
C ALA A 144 -4.56 -0.36 -7.23
N TYR A 145 -4.88 -0.15 -5.96
CA TYR A 145 -5.71 0.98 -5.52
C TYR A 145 -4.94 2.30 -5.42
N SER A 146 -3.60 2.28 -5.39
CA SER A 146 -2.76 3.47 -5.33
C SER A 146 -2.27 3.95 -6.70
N PHE A 147 -2.41 3.14 -7.73
CA PHE A 147 -2.02 3.42 -9.12
C PHE A 147 -3.16 4.03 -9.93
#